data_b1b4d0beaa6709b27f9ceb5687573db9
#
_entry.id   b1b4d0beaa6709b27f9ceb5687573db9
#
_cell.length_a   1.000
_cell.length_b   1.000
_cell.length_c   1.000
_cell.angle_alpha   90.00
_cell.angle_beta   90.00
_cell.angle_gamma   90.00
#
_symmetry.space_group_name_H-M   'P 1'
#
loop_
_entity.id
_entity.type
_entity.pdbx_description
1 polymer ?
#
loop_
_entity_poly.entity_id
_entity_poly.type
_entity_poly.pdbx_seq_one_letter_code
_entity_poly.pdbx_strand_id
1 'polypeptide(L)'
;MERKLRNIFFTEKQAILLGILCLLSAIISNSVLFTHSSFAVDPTLTASLDKENLDFDFSGSDLINEASLSKLSKLSVKTNARAGYTVTLSASSDETDLKNTNTTLLTKISSIASADTSLSANTWGYQTSTGTNYNAIPKLSEPKTIAQTNQKSENQDVHLIRAAVKVGENLMPGTYKNSLVYSVIANPYELAAHLVNGLDFNTMVKSVSSGGTNVKQFARSATPPAAGVDSREVSNPDKSDCDIKIWYQADTFTLYYYTEADKIYFHEDSSRAFKNLSGLQVLNLNDFDASYTKNMTEMFSGLEKVYNIDTSGLNAKSVTNMAGIFGYNARTSHISFNGFNTENVTDMSRMFEGCTDLTSVDFSNINTKNVTTMRYMFRRATKLGAIILEKFDTSNVVDMYGMFSNMTALHQIVGLNKFNTEKVENMDGMFWNCVSLGTLDLSSFRTPKLKIMRSMFYGMSGLMSINLSTFDTSNVTNMSSLFEGVSRLTELDLSSFRTENVETMERMFALMPAIQVIHIDNFKTPKLTNVTELFSRFDPGVAMGATGSDQLERIYCNEDFDVSNITPQGGARIFAGRRKVRDHVGPQMLTFKDKTWLRIGERSSRRGAFTKP
;
A
#
# COMPACT_ATOMS: atom_id res chain seq x y z
N MET A 1 -32.96 -20.06 -5.72
CA MET A 1 -34.22 -20.72 -5.31
C MET A 1 -33.87 -21.83 -4.36
N GLU A 2 -34.14 -21.63 -3.08
CA GLU A 2 -33.85 -22.59 -2.04
C GLU A 2 -34.64 -23.87 -2.27
N ARG A 3 -33.98 -24.99 -2.44
CA ARG A 3 -34.66 -26.29 -2.37
C ARG A 3 -34.43 -26.90 -0.99
N LYS A 4 -35.51 -26.99 -0.26
CA LYS A 4 -35.59 -27.61 1.07
C LYS A 4 -35.65 -29.12 0.91
N LEU A 5 -34.72 -29.85 1.52
CA LEU A 5 -34.89 -31.27 1.77
C LEU A 5 -35.98 -31.44 2.84
N ARG A 6 -37.18 -31.76 2.41
CA ARG A 6 -38.20 -32.20 3.34
C ARG A 6 -38.00 -33.69 3.53
N ASN A 7 -37.67 -34.16 4.73
CA ASN A 7 -38.30 -35.30 5.22
C ASN A 7 -37.75 -36.10 6.34
N ILE A 8 -38.71 -36.52 7.04
CA ILE A 8 -38.71 -37.73 7.84
C ILE A 8 -39.64 -38.82 7.25
N PHE A 9 -39.98 -38.72 5.96
CA PHE A 9 -40.71 -39.78 5.25
C PHE A 9 -40.43 -39.69 3.76
N PHE A 10 -39.38 -40.37 3.25
CA PHE A 10 -39.28 -40.74 1.83
C PHE A 10 -38.37 -41.94 1.60
N THR A 11 -38.78 -42.78 0.67
CA THR A 11 -38.10 -44.01 0.23
C THR A 11 -36.84 -43.67 -0.51
N GLU A 12 -35.81 -44.57 -0.45
CA GLU A 12 -34.42 -44.48 -0.94
C GLU A 12 -34.21 -43.90 -2.35
N LYS A 13 -35.22 -43.74 -3.15
CA LYS A 13 -35.05 -43.31 -4.57
C LYS A 13 -35.14 -41.80 -4.80
N GLN A 14 -35.45 -40.99 -3.84
CA GLN A 14 -35.62 -39.54 -4.03
C GLN A 14 -34.48 -38.67 -3.44
N ALA A 15 -33.58 -39.22 -2.64
CA ALA A 15 -32.46 -38.47 -2.04
C ALA A 15 -31.34 -38.13 -3.03
N ILE A 16 -31.25 -38.81 -4.16
CA ILE A 16 -30.12 -38.66 -5.12
C ILE A 16 -30.33 -37.57 -6.16
N LEU A 17 -31.55 -37.03 -6.32
CA LEU A 17 -31.88 -36.11 -7.42
C LEU A 17 -31.83 -34.61 -7.06
N LEU A 18 -31.52 -34.24 -5.85
CA LEU A 18 -31.63 -32.83 -5.38
C LEU A 18 -30.29 -32.07 -5.26
N GLY A 19 -29.17 -32.73 -5.44
CA GLY A 19 -27.85 -32.10 -5.38
C GLY A 19 -27.45 -31.25 -6.59
N ILE A 20 -28.13 -31.40 -7.73
CA ILE A 20 -27.68 -30.87 -9.03
C ILE A 20 -28.34 -29.53 -9.45
N LEU A 21 -29.33 -29.00 -8.71
CA LEU A 21 -30.15 -27.88 -9.19
C LEU A 21 -29.92 -26.53 -8.48
N CYS A 22 -28.97 -26.39 -7.58
CA CYS A 22 -28.70 -25.10 -6.89
C CYS A 22 -27.75 -24.14 -7.65
N LEU A 23 -27.15 -24.55 -8.74
CA LEU A 23 -26.23 -23.72 -9.54
C LEU A 23 -26.88 -23.04 -10.77
N LEU A 24 -28.18 -23.26 -11.03
CA LEU A 24 -28.83 -22.83 -12.28
C LEU A 24 -29.78 -21.63 -12.15
N SER A 25 -29.92 -20.98 -11.01
CA SER A 25 -30.91 -19.90 -10.86
C SER A 25 -30.36 -18.46 -10.81
N ALA A 26 -29.04 -18.26 -10.92
CA ALA A 26 -28.44 -16.93 -11.01
C ALA A 26 -28.22 -16.43 -12.45
N ILE A 27 -28.47 -17.25 -13.46
CA ILE A 27 -28.25 -16.89 -14.87
C ILE A 27 -29.49 -17.24 -15.69
N ILE A 28 -30.53 -16.41 -15.61
CA ILE A 28 -31.54 -16.28 -16.67
C ILE A 28 -31.79 -14.80 -16.92
N SER A 29 -30.88 -14.16 -17.62
CA SER A 29 -31.17 -13.19 -18.65
C SER A 29 -29.99 -13.22 -19.64
N ASN A 30 -30.30 -13.71 -20.83
CA ASN A 30 -29.47 -13.86 -22.02
C ASN A 30 -28.70 -15.18 -22.16
N SER A 31 -29.35 -16.07 -22.87
CA SER A 31 -28.87 -17.35 -23.34
C SER A 31 -27.65 -17.27 -24.25
N VAL A 32 -26.52 -17.80 -23.81
CA VAL A 32 -25.54 -18.49 -24.67
C VAL A 32 -25.10 -19.74 -23.94
N LEU A 33 -25.40 -20.90 -24.53
CA LEU A 33 -24.90 -22.19 -24.08
C LEU A 33 -23.40 -22.25 -24.33
N PHE A 34 -22.59 -22.18 -23.28
CA PHE A 34 -21.16 -22.49 -23.33
C PHE A 34 -20.93 -23.95 -22.99
N THR A 35 -20.37 -24.71 -23.93
CA THR A 35 -19.77 -26.03 -23.67
C THR A 35 -18.43 -25.77 -23.00
N HIS A 36 -18.34 -25.97 -21.71
CA HIS A 36 -17.10 -25.83 -20.94
C HIS A 36 -16.28 -27.12 -21.07
N SER A 37 -15.09 -26.99 -21.63
CA SER A 37 -14.00 -27.93 -21.38
C SER A 37 -13.17 -27.35 -20.23
N SER A 38 -13.59 -27.55 -18.98
CA SER A 38 -12.88 -27.05 -17.83
C SER A 38 -12.40 -28.20 -16.94
N PHE A 39 -11.20 -28.04 -16.44
CA PHE A 39 -10.64 -28.90 -15.38
C PHE A 39 -11.10 -28.45 -13.98
N ALA A 40 -12.05 -27.56 -13.85
CA ALA A 40 -12.72 -27.28 -12.59
C ALA A 40 -13.75 -28.38 -12.33
N VAL A 41 -13.52 -29.23 -11.35
CA VAL A 41 -14.52 -30.18 -10.87
C VAL A 41 -15.65 -29.38 -10.23
N ASP A 42 -16.86 -29.46 -10.80
CA ASP A 42 -18.03 -28.81 -10.24
C ASP A 42 -18.14 -29.13 -8.74
N PRO A 43 -18.45 -28.14 -7.89
CA PRO A 43 -18.58 -28.39 -6.48
C PRO A 43 -19.70 -29.40 -6.20
N THR A 44 -19.33 -30.50 -5.55
CA THR A 44 -20.25 -31.55 -5.15
C THR A 44 -20.62 -31.37 -3.69
N LEU A 45 -21.90 -31.53 -3.36
CA LEU A 45 -22.40 -31.55 -2.00
C LEU A 45 -23.35 -32.74 -1.84
N THR A 46 -23.02 -33.64 -0.93
CA THR A 46 -23.87 -34.78 -0.59
C THR A 46 -24.16 -34.78 0.90
N ALA A 47 -25.40 -35.10 1.24
CA ALA A 47 -25.85 -35.23 2.63
C ALA A 47 -26.71 -36.46 2.80
N SER A 48 -26.57 -37.17 3.92
CA SER A 48 -27.38 -38.32 4.26
C SER A 48 -27.67 -38.37 5.76
N LEU A 49 -28.86 -38.84 6.11
CA LEU A 49 -29.25 -39.13 7.49
C LEU A 49 -29.19 -40.63 7.73
N ASP A 50 -28.74 -41.07 8.90
CA ASP A 50 -28.69 -42.48 9.30
C ASP A 50 -30.09 -43.02 9.69
N LYS A 51 -30.99 -42.15 10.07
CA LYS A 51 -32.37 -42.47 10.51
C LYS A 51 -33.38 -41.49 9.97
N GLU A 52 -34.42 -41.97 9.33
CA GLU A 52 -35.55 -41.13 8.87
C GLU A 52 -36.55 -40.84 9.97
N ASN A 53 -36.70 -41.77 10.95
CA ASN A 53 -37.61 -41.64 12.07
C ASN A 53 -36.87 -41.77 13.41
N LEU A 54 -37.31 -41.01 14.37
CA LEU A 54 -36.91 -41.09 15.77
C LEU A 54 -38.15 -41.42 16.62
N ASP A 55 -38.42 -42.71 16.80
CA ASP A 55 -39.62 -43.15 17.55
C ASP A 55 -39.30 -43.20 19.05
N PHE A 56 -40.15 -42.57 19.85
CA PHE A 56 -40.07 -42.53 21.29
C PHE A 56 -41.31 -43.22 21.85
N ASP A 57 -41.16 -44.35 22.53
CA ASP A 57 -42.24 -45.12 23.09
C ASP A 57 -42.29 -44.90 24.60
N PHE A 58 -43.46 -44.46 25.07
CA PHE A 58 -43.70 -44.20 26.50
C PHE A 58 -44.93 -45.00 26.98
N SER A 59 -44.80 -45.57 28.17
CA SER A 59 -45.90 -46.26 28.85
C SER A 59 -46.63 -45.33 29.83
N GLY A 60 -47.76 -45.78 30.36
CA GLY A 60 -48.47 -45.00 31.35
C GLY A 60 -47.69 -44.71 32.64
N SER A 61 -46.76 -45.61 33.02
CA SER A 61 -45.87 -45.39 34.16
C SER A 61 -44.79 -44.31 33.88
N ASP A 62 -44.40 -44.14 32.61
CA ASP A 62 -43.45 -43.10 32.20
C ASP A 62 -44.06 -41.69 32.33
N LEU A 63 -45.34 -41.54 32.13
CA LEU A 63 -46.05 -40.28 32.32
C LEU A 63 -46.04 -39.86 33.80
N ILE A 64 -46.31 -40.78 34.69
CA ILE A 64 -46.32 -40.55 36.15
C ILE A 64 -44.94 -40.19 36.67
N ASN A 65 -43.90 -40.83 36.12
CA ASN A 65 -42.50 -40.65 36.55
C ASN A 65 -41.80 -39.52 35.78
N GLU A 66 -42.50 -38.77 34.93
CA GLU A 66 -41.95 -37.72 34.08
C GLU A 66 -40.71 -38.22 33.30
N ALA A 67 -40.80 -39.38 32.66
CA ALA A 67 -39.69 -39.99 31.93
C ALA A 67 -39.20 -39.15 30.78
N SER A 68 -37.90 -39.11 30.59
CA SER A 68 -37.24 -38.44 29.45
C SER A 68 -36.49 -39.46 28.60
N LEU A 69 -36.76 -39.46 27.32
CA LEU A 69 -36.03 -40.25 26.35
C LEU A 69 -35.33 -39.36 25.35
N SER A 70 -34.16 -39.77 24.92
CA SER A 70 -33.41 -39.09 23.86
C SER A 70 -32.90 -40.07 22.82
N LYS A 71 -32.93 -39.65 21.55
CA LYS A 71 -32.39 -40.42 20.43
C LYS A 71 -31.45 -39.58 19.59
N LEU A 72 -30.41 -40.22 19.08
CA LEU A 72 -29.38 -39.62 18.26
C LEU A 72 -29.66 -39.89 16.79
N SER A 73 -29.58 -38.84 15.99
CA SER A 73 -29.53 -38.85 14.54
C SER A 73 -28.16 -38.40 14.07
N LYS A 74 -27.64 -39.01 13.04
CA LYS A 74 -26.36 -38.72 12.43
C LYS A 74 -26.55 -38.15 11.04
N LEU A 75 -26.28 -36.86 10.87
CA LEU A 75 -26.19 -36.21 9.56
C LEU A 75 -24.75 -36.29 9.06
N SER A 76 -24.58 -36.93 7.90
CA SER A 76 -23.28 -37.07 7.25
C SER A 76 -23.24 -36.18 6.01
N VAL A 77 -22.25 -35.30 5.93
CA VAL A 77 -22.10 -34.34 4.81
C VAL A 77 -20.72 -34.52 4.19
N LYS A 78 -20.64 -34.47 2.86
CA LYS A 78 -19.38 -34.45 2.13
C LYS A 78 -19.46 -33.41 1.01
N THR A 79 -18.42 -32.58 0.91
CA THR A 79 -18.29 -31.58 -0.15
C THR A 79 -16.84 -31.45 -0.61
N ASN A 80 -16.65 -31.16 -1.89
CA ASN A 80 -15.37 -30.68 -2.43
C ASN A 80 -15.34 -29.14 -2.56
N ALA A 81 -16.44 -28.46 -2.19
CA ALA A 81 -16.52 -26.99 -2.20
C ALA A 81 -15.50 -26.39 -1.22
N ARG A 82 -14.61 -25.54 -1.71
CA ARG A 82 -13.52 -24.93 -0.92
C ARG A 82 -14.00 -24.07 0.24
N ALA A 83 -15.15 -23.39 0.06
CA ALA A 83 -15.76 -22.60 1.12
C ALA A 83 -16.58 -23.43 2.12
N GLY A 84 -16.62 -24.76 1.96
CA GLY A 84 -17.38 -25.64 2.84
C GLY A 84 -18.90 -25.53 2.65
N TYR A 85 -19.63 -25.73 3.74
CA TYR A 85 -21.11 -25.75 3.73
C TYR A 85 -21.67 -25.23 5.04
N THR A 86 -22.97 -24.90 4.99
CA THR A 86 -23.78 -24.53 6.16
C THR A 86 -24.93 -25.52 6.30
N VAL A 87 -25.17 -26.01 7.53
CA VAL A 87 -26.32 -26.83 7.90
C VAL A 87 -27.27 -26.02 8.76
N THR A 88 -28.53 -25.95 8.35
CA THR A 88 -29.60 -25.38 9.18
C THR A 88 -30.62 -26.44 9.56
N LEU A 89 -31.27 -26.24 10.71
CA LEU A 89 -32.35 -27.03 11.23
C LEU A 89 -33.61 -26.17 11.38
N SER A 90 -34.76 -26.73 11.01
CA SER A 90 -36.07 -26.16 11.34
C SER A 90 -37.15 -27.26 11.48
N ALA A 91 -38.32 -26.93 12.02
CA ALA A 91 -39.51 -27.72 11.80
C ALA A 91 -39.96 -27.60 10.33
N SER A 92 -40.82 -28.50 9.84
CA SER A 92 -41.37 -28.45 8.48
C SER A 92 -42.42 -27.36 8.25
N SER A 93 -42.79 -26.66 9.31
CA SER A 93 -43.72 -25.50 9.35
C SER A 93 -43.32 -24.58 10.50
N ASP A 94 -44.06 -23.51 10.70
CA ASP A 94 -43.87 -22.65 11.89
C ASP A 94 -44.48 -23.25 13.17
N GLU A 95 -45.15 -24.40 13.05
CA GLU A 95 -45.57 -25.18 14.20
C GLU A 95 -44.43 -26.06 14.70
N THR A 96 -43.98 -25.80 15.91
CA THR A 96 -42.80 -26.49 16.51
C THR A 96 -43.19 -27.57 17.52
N ASP A 97 -44.46 -27.69 17.92
CA ASP A 97 -44.90 -28.66 18.88
C ASP A 97 -45.13 -30.05 18.24
N LEU A 98 -44.93 -31.12 19.03
CA LEU A 98 -45.39 -32.45 18.66
C LEU A 98 -46.91 -32.52 18.88
N LYS A 99 -47.67 -32.68 17.81
CA LYS A 99 -49.12 -32.77 17.86
C LYS A 99 -49.62 -34.19 17.86
N ASN A 100 -50.70 -34.47 18.61
CA ASN A 100 -51.38 -35.73 18.56
C ASN A 100 -51.98 -35.97 17.16
N THR A 101 -51.76 -37.13 16.60
CA THR A 101 -52.29 -37.50 15.26
C THR A 101 -53.80 -37.62 15.23
N ASN A 102 -54.44 -37.85 16.39
CA ASN A 102 -55.88 -37.69 16.53
C ASN A 102 -56.21 -36.21 16.75
N THR A 103 -56.63 -35.52 15.70
CA THR A 103 -56.92 -34.08 15.69
C THR A 103 -58.04 -33.62 16.60
N THR A 104 -58.85 -34.55 17.14
CA THR A 104 -59.88 -34.22 18.15
C THR A 104 -59.25 -34.05 19.55
N LEU A 105 -58.04 -34.56 19.77
CA LEU A 105 -57.31 -34.41 21.01
C LEU A 105 -56.34 -33.20 20.89
N LEU A 106 -56.60 -32.17 21.64
CA LEU A 106 -55.84 -30.91 21.59
C LEU A 106 -54.52 -30.95 22.39
N THR A 107 -54.13 -32.11 22.95
CA THR A 107 -52.88 -32.25 23.69
C THR A 107 -51.68 -32.25 22.78
N LYS A 108 -50.61 -31.61 23.25
CA LYS A 108 -49.34 -31.45 22.50
C LYS A 108 -48.16 -31.55 23.46
N ILE A 109 -47.00 -31.87 22.92
CA ILE A 109 -45.72 -31.76 23.61
C ILE A 109 -45.02 -30.56 23.01
N SER A 110 -44.86 -29.51 23.80
CA SER A 110 -44.40 -28.22 23.32
C SER A 110 -42.87 -28.21 23.10
N SER A 111 -42.41 -27.50 22.07
CA SER A 111 -40.98 -27.14 21.98
C SER A 111 -40.63 -26.28 23.21
N ILE A 112 -39.45 -26.49 23.78
CA ILE A 112 -38.93 -25.59 24.83
C ILE A 112 -38.86 -24.15 24.32
N ALA A 113 -39.08 -23.18 25.19
CA ALA A 113 -39.07 -21.76 24.79
C ALA A 113 -37.68 -21.17 24.68
N SER A 114 -36.74 -21.68 25.43
CA SER A 114 -35.32 -21.23 25.48
C SER A 114 -34.39 -22.41 25.74
N ALA A 115 -33.09 -22.23 25.47
CA ALA A 115 -32.11 -23.25 25.73
C ALA A 115 -32.01 -23.58 27.23
N ASP A 116 -32.01 -24.90 27.58
CA ASP A 116 -31.93 -25.39 28.95
C ASP A 116 -31.09 -26.67 29.00
N THR A 117 -30.50 -26.95 30.17
CA THR A 117 -29.75 -28.19 30.45
C THR A 117 -30.65 -29.42 30.60
N SER A 118 -31.93 -29.22 30.86
CA SER A 118 -32.94 -30.26 31.04
C SER A 118 -34.27 -29.87 30.35
N LEU A 119 -35.10 -30.88 30.05
CA LEU A 119 -36.47 -30.68 29.55
C LEU A 119 -37.46 -30.64 30.73
N SER A 120 -38.41 -29.75 30.65
CA SER A 120 -39.59 -29.76 31.54
C SER A 120 -40.63 -30.80 31.06
N ALA A 121 -41.56 -31.23 31.95
CA ALA A 121 -42.62 -32.15 31.57
C ALA A 121 -43.40 -31.66 30.36
N ASN A 122 -43.75 -32.57 29.45
CA ASN A 122 -44.46 -32.32 28.20
C ASN A 122 -43.75 -31.34 27.25
N THR A 123 -42.42 -31.40 27.24
CA THR A 123 -41.60 -30.62 26.29
C THR A 123 -40.63 -31.49 25.50
N TRP A 124 -40.17 -30.97 24.37
CA TRP A 124 -39.14 -31.54 23.56
C TRP A 124 -38.19 -30.48 23.01
N GLY A 125 -37.01 -30.94 22.60
CA GLY A 125 -35.98 -30.07 22.03
C GLY A 125 -34.89 -30.85 21.38
N TYR A 126 -33.89 -30.14 20.85
CA TYR A 126 -32.71 -30.76 20.24
C TYR A 126 -31.39 -30.27 20.87
N GLN A 127 -30.36 -31.09 20.75
CA GLN A 127 -29.01 -30.79 21.17
C GLN A 127 -28.03 -31.17 20.04
N THR A 128 -27.06 -30.31 19.78
CA THR A 128 -25.95 -30.61 18.86
C THR A 128 -24.78 -31.25 19.57
N SER A 129 -23.87 -31.90 18.85
CA SER A 129 -22.67 -32.56 19.41
C SER A 129 -21.77 -31.61 20.20
N THR A 130 -21.81 -30.33 19.92
CA THR A 130 -20.97 -29.28 20.57
C THR A 130 -21.69 -28.58 21.71
N GLY A 131 -23.01 -28.80 21.88
CA GLY A 131 -23.84 -28.13 22.88
C GLY A 131 -24.15 -29.02 24.09
N THR A 132 -24.17 -28.43 25.27
CA THR A 132 -24.61 -29.10 26.53
C THR A 132 -26.08 -28.90 26.78
N ASN A 133 -26.72 -27.91 26.17
CA ASN A 133 -28.10 -27.55 26.39
C ASN A 133 -29.01 -28.09 25.28
N TYR A 134 -30.25 -28.43 25.64
CA TYR A 134 -31.32 -28.59 24.68
C TYR A 134 -31.76 -27.22 24.17
N ASN A 135 -32.06 -27.14 22.89
CA ASN A 135 -32.51 -25.93 22.21
C ASN A 135 -33.96 -26.08 21.74
N ALA A 136 -34.65 -24.97 21.66
CA ALA A 136 -35.99 -24.89 21.08
C ALA A 136 -35.97 -25.34 19.60
N ILE A 137 -36.99 -26.04 19.17
CA ILE A 137 -37.12 -26.41 17.75
C ILE A 137 -37.36 -25.13 16.93
N PRO A 138 -36.53 -24.82 15.96
CA PRO A 138 -36.68 -23.61 15.17
C PRO A 138 -37.89 -23.70 14.22
N LYS A 139 -38.55 -22.59 13.99
CA LYS A 139 -39.60 -22.48 12.98
C LYS A 139 -39.08 -22.60 11.58
N LEU A 140 -39.94 -22.93 10.63
CA LEU A 140 -39.60 -22.95 9.22
C LEU A 140 -39.16 -21.58 8.70
N SER A 141 -39.85 -20.53 9.15
CA SER A 141 -39.52 -19.14 8.79
C SER A 141 -38.22 -18.61 9.40
N GLU A 142 -37.73 -19.26 10.49
CA GLU A 142 -36.53 -18.84 11.23
C GLU A 142 -35.60 -20.05 11.49
N PRO A 143 -35.03 -20.68 10.46
CA PRO A 143 -34.12 -21.83 10.62
C PRO A 143 -32.87 -21.43 11.38
N LYS A 144 -32.34 -22.35 12.21
CA LYS A 144 -31.09 -22.12 12.97
C LYS A 144 -29.93 -22.87 12.34
N THR A 145 -28.78 -22.20 12.19
CA THR A 145 -27.53 -22.84 11.83
C THR A 145 -27.08 -23.75 12.97
N ILE A 146 -26.88 -25.03 12.66
CA ILE A 146 -26.43 -26.05 13.61
C ILE A 146 -25.01 -26.55 13.32
N ALA A 147 -24.50 -26.35 12.11
CA ALA A 147 -23.12 -26.61 11.75
C ALA A 147 -22.72 -25.73 10.56
N GLN A 148 -21.46 -25.33 10.52
CA GLN A 148 -20.85 -24.62 9.41
C GLN A 148 -19.38 -24.99 9.28
N THR A 149 -18.91 -25.18 8.05
CA THR A 149 -17.50 -25.34 7.71
C THR A 149 -17.07 -24.24 6.74
N ASN A 150 -15.80 -23.97 6.66
CA ASN A 150 -15.20 -22.98 5.75
C ASN A 150 -14.15 -23.60 4.82
N GLN A 151 -14.15 -24.93 4.70
CA GLN A 151 -13.22 -25.70 3.87
C GLN A 151 -13.88 -26.96 3.34
N LYS A 152 -13.31 -27.55 2.29
CA LYS A 152 -13.73 -28.84 1.76
C LYS A 152 -13.65 -29.92 2.83
N SER A 153 -14.53 -30.92 2.72
CA SER A 153 -14.45 -32.12 3.55
C SER A 153 -13.28 -33.00 3.11
N GLU A 154 -12.35 -33.31 3.98
CA GLU A 154 -11.32 -34.32 3.68
C GLU A 154 -11.92 -35.72 3.60
N ASN A 155 -12.83 -36.01 4.54
CA ASN A 155 -13.64 -37.21 4.62
C ASN A 155 -15.11 -36.81 4.68
N GLN A 156 -15.98 -37.70 5.15
CA GLN A 156 -17.36 -37.38 5.46
C GLN A 156 -17.45 -36.70 6.83
N ASP A 157 -17.93 -35.43 6.84
CA ASP A 157 -18.19 -34.73 8.09
C ASP A 157 -19.44 -35.29 8.76
N VAL A 158 -19.40 -35.46 10.07
CA VAL A 158 -20.50 -36.05 10.83
C VAL A 158 -21.02 -35.10 11.88
N HIS A 159 -22.29 -34.75 11.77
CA HIS A 159 -23.01 -33.93 12.74
C HIS A 159 -24.00 -34.80 13.51
N LEU A 160 -23.83 -34.86 14.83
CA LEU A 160 -24.70 -35.60 15.71
C LEU A 160 -25.76 -34.65 16.29
N ILE A 161 -27.01 -34.97 16.06
CA ILE A 161 -28.16 -34.23 16.57
C ILE A 161 -28.98 -35.15 17.46
N ARG A 162 -29.12 -34.78 18.70
CA ARG A 162 -29.94 -35.49 19.71
C ARG A 162 -31.27 -34.82 19.84
N ALA A 163 -32.34 -35.50 19.49
CA ALA A 163 -33.69 -35.10 19.87
C ALA A 163 -34.07 -35.74 21.21
N ALA A 164 -34.73 -35.02 22.07
CA ALA A 164 -35.21 -35.52 23.35
C ALA A 164 -36.62 -35.05 23.61
N VAL A 165 -37.34 -35.91 24.26
CA VAL A 165 -38.75 -35.69 24.70
C VAL A 165 -38.82 -36.04 26.19
N LYS A 166 -39.43 -35.16 26.98
CA LYS A 166 -39.85 -35.47 28.33
C LYS A 166 -41.38 -35.44 28.44
N VAL A 167 -41.97 -36.53 28.86
CA VAL A 167 -43.40 -36.67 29.05
C VAL A 167 -43.77 -36.38 30.50
N GLY A 168 -45.05 -36.14 30.78
CA GLY A 168 -45.59 -35.97 32.13
C GLY A 168 -47.08 -36.19 32.16
N GLU A 169 -47.68 -36.10 33.33
CA GLU A 169 -49.11 -36.20 33.52
C GLU A 169 -49.89 -35.26 32.57
N ASN A 170 -51.15 -35.59 32.28
CA ASN A 170 -52.06 -34.83 31.38
C ASN A 170 -51.82 -34.98 29.87
N LEU A 171 -50.92 -35.86 29.39
CA LEU A 171 -50.89 -36.26 27.99
C LEU A 171 -52.00 -37.29 27.71
N MET A 172 -52.79 -37.05 26.65
CA MET A 172 -53.77 -38.03 26.17
C MET A 172 -53.05 -39.16 25.41
N PRO A 173 -53.55 -40.41 25.50
CA PRO A 173 -52.99 -41.50 24.71
C PRO A 173 -53.03 -41.18 23.20
N GLY A 174 -51.97 -41.54 22.47
CA GLY A 174 -51.88 -41.33 21.02
C GLY A 174 -50.47 -41.17 20.53
N THR A 175 -50.34 -40.99 19.23
CA THR A 175 -49.06 -40.72 18.58
C THR A 175 -48.88 -39.22 18.41
N TYR A 176 -47.78 -38.68 18.84
CA TYR A 176 -47.40 -37.26 18.70
C TYR A 176 -46.34 -37.13 17.66
N LYS A 177 -46.52 -36.22 16.67
CA LYS A 177 -45.60 -36.10 15.52
C LYS A 177 -45.25 -34.65 15.22
N ASN A 178 -44.02 -34.45 14.77
CA ASN A 178 -43.55 -33.30 14.02
C ASN A 178 -42.47 -33.74 13.07
N SER A 179 -42.14 -32.93 12.08
CA SER A 179 -41.07 -33.21 11.12
C SER A 179 -39.97 -32.15 11.23
N LEU A 180 -38.74 -32.59 11.29
CA LEU A 180 -37.55 -31.74 11.25
C LEU A 180 -36.99 -31.69 9.85
N VAL A 181 -36.50 -30.52 9.42
CA VAL A 181 -35.89 -30.28 8.13
C VAL A 181 -34.44 -29.89 8.36
N TYR A 182 -33.51 -30.65 7.79
CA TYR A 182 -32.10 -30.28 7.66
C TYR A 182 -31.91 -29.72 6.28
N SER A 183 -31.42 -28.47 6.20
CA SER A 183 -31.00 -27.84 4.95
C SER A 183 -29.50 -27.76 4.93
N VAL A 184 -28.87 -28.36 3.90
CA VAL A 184 -27.43 -28.35 3.71
C VAL A 184 -27.15 -27.58 2.43
N ILE A 185 -26.39 -26.50 2.53
CA ILE A 185 -26.10 -25.59 1.41
C ILE A 185 -24.59 -25.36 1.34
N ALA A 186 -24.01 -25.55 0.16
CA ALA A 186 -22.62 -25.15 -0.07
C ALA A 186 -22.48 -23.63 0.14
N ASN A 187 -21.45 -23.23 0.86
CA ASN A 187 -21.17 -21.82 1.01
C ASN A 187 -20.78 -21.22 -0.34
N PRO A 188 -21.14 -19.98 -0.64
CA PRO A 188 -20.74 -19.31 -1.85
C PRO A 188 -19.21 -19.23 -1.91
N TYR A 189 -18.64 -19.52 -3.06
CA TYR A 189 -17.22 -19.50 -3.32
C TYR A 189 -16.97 -18.71 -4.62
N GLU A 190 -16.12 -17.69 -4.54
CA GLU A 190 -15.63 -16.96 -5.69
C GLU A 190 -14.33 -17.61 -6.16
N LEU A 191 -14.26 -18.00 -7.44
CA LEU A 191 -13.02 -18.51 -8.00
C LEU A 191 -11.96 -17.44 -7.97
N ALA A 192 -10.80 -17.79 -7.46
CA ALA A 192 -9.68 -16.90 -7.34
C ALA A 192 -8.47 -17.39 -8.13
N ALA A 193 -7.81 -16.47 -8.82
CA ALA A 193 -6.52 -16.72 -9.44
C ALA A 193 -5.46 -15.76 -8.92
N HIS A 194 -4.26 -16.25 -8.73
CA HIS A 194 -3.12 -15.47 -8.25
C HIS A 194 -2.07 -15.38 -9.36
N LEU A 195 -1.56 -14.18 -9.60
CA LEU A 195 -0.44 -13.99 -10.51
C LEU A 195 0.85 -14.62 -9.95
N VAL A 196 1.76 -14.98 -10.84
CA VAL A 196 3.17 -15.19 -10.51
C VAL A 196 3.79 -13.90 -9.98
N ASN A 197 5.02 -13.93 -9.44
CA ASN A 197 5.69 -12.72 -8.99
C ASN A 197 5.83 -11.67 -10.10
N GLY A 198 6.00 -10.40 -9.72
CA GLY A 198 5.96 -9.30 -10.68
C GLY A 198 7.04 -9.35 -11.75
N LEU A 199 8.24 -9.83 -11.43
CA LEU A 199 9.35 -9.94 -12.40
C LEU A 199 9.08 -11.02 -13.45
N ASP A 200 8.59 -12.18 -13.03
CA ASP A 200 8.23 -13.27 -13.94
C ASP A 200 7.05 -12.85 -14.82
N PHE A 201 6.02 -12.25 -14.25
CA PHE A 201 4.91 -11.67 -15.01
C PHE A 201 5.40 -10.69 -16.09
N ASN A 202 6.23 -9.72 -15.74
CA ASN A 202 6.79 -8.77 -16.68
C ASN A 202 7.62 -9.43 -17.80
N THR A 203 8.40 -10.45 -17.44
CA THR A 203 9.21 -11.21 -18.40
C THR A 203 8.31 -11.93 -19.39
N MET A 204 7.24 -12.59 -18.90
CA MET A 204 6.27 -13.28 -19.76
C MET A 204 5.50 -12.31 -20.66
N VAL A 205 5.06 -11.16 -20.13
CA VAL A 205 4.45 -10.09 -20.93
C VAL A 205 5.37 -9.65 -22.07
N LYS A 206 6.63 -9.39 -21.78
CA LYS A 206 7.62 -8.97 -22.79
C LYS A 206 7.94 -10.06 -23.80
N SER A 207 7.88 -11.34 -23.41
CA SER A 207 8.12 -12.46 -24.29
C SER A 207 7.05 -12.58 -25.39
N VAL A 208 5.77 -12.41 -25.06
CA VAL A 208 4.66 -12.49 -26.03
C VAL A 208 4.48 -11.22 -26.86
N SER A 209 5.05 -10.08 -26.43
CA SER A 209 4.82 -8.75 -27.03
C SER A 209 6.07 -8.11 -27.61
N SER A 210 7.11 -8.89 -27.94
CA SER A 210 8.37 -8.42 -28.51
C SER A 210 9.00 -7.27 -27.70
N GLY A 211 9.08 -7.44 -26.37
CA GLY A 211 9.69 -6.46 -25.45
C GLY A 211 8.72 -5.47 -24.81
N GLY A 212 7.42 -5.51 -25.12
CA GLY A 212 6.39 -4.71 -24.45
C GLY A 212 6.21 -3.28 -24.96
N THR A 213 7.10 -2.76 -25.82
CA THR A 213 7.06 -1.37 -26.28
C THR A 213 5.89 -1.06 -27.23
N ASN A 214 5.35 -2.09 -27.90
CA ASN A 214 4.21 -1.97 -28.80
C ASN A 214 2.86 -2.20 -28.14
N VAL A 215 2.82 -2.63 -26.88
CA VAL A 215 1.57 -2.81 -26.13
C VAL A 215 0.96 -1.44 -25.86
N LYS A 216 -0.26 -1.19 -26.38
CA LYS A 216 -1.00 0.05 -26.13
C LYS A 216 -2.07 -0.11 -25.06
N GLN A 217 -2.60 -1.32 -24.89
CA GLN A 217 -3.69 -1.62 -23.97
C GLN A 217 -3.46 -2.96 -23.26
N PHE A 218 -3.82 -3.01 -21.98
CA PHE A 218 -3.95 -4.22 -21.19
C PHE A 218 -5.43 -4.43 -20.86
N ALA A 219 -6.02 -5.57 -21.29
CA ALA A 219 -7.45 -5.77 -21.21
C ALA A 219 -7.84 -7.24 -20.97
N ARG A 220 -8.98 -7.47 -20.31
CA ARG A 220 -9.59 -8.78 -20.15
C ARG A 220 -10.21 -9.24 -21.46
N SER A 221 -10.00 -10.50 -21.83
CA SER A 221 -10.73 -11.16 -22.91
C SER A 221 -11.92 -11.94 -22.35
N ALA A 222 -13.01 -11.97 -23.09
CA ALA A 222 -14.18 -12.78 -22.75
C ALA A 222 -13.98 -14.28 -23.08
N THR A 223 -12.98 -14.61 -23.92
CA THR A 223 -12.71 -15.97 -24.36
C THR A 223 -11.22 -16.28 -24.22
N PRO A 224 -10.84 -17.56 -24.01
CA PRO A 224 -9.45 -17.98 -23.99
C PRO A 224 -8.77 -17.73 -25.34
N PRO A 225 -7.42 -17.70 -25.39
CA PRO A 225 -6.69 -17.57 -26.65
C PRO A 225 -7.04 -18.72 -27.60
N ALA A 226 -7.21 -18.39 -28.88
CA ALA A 226 -7.47 -19.41 -29.91
C ALA A 226 -6.30 -20.41 -30.02
N ALA A 227 -6.59 -21.61 -30.49
CA ALA A 227 -5.56 -22.62 -30.69
C ALA A 227 -4.45 -22.09 -31.64
N GLY A 228 -3.19 -22.26 -31.25
CA GLY A 228 -2.03 -21.76 -32.00
C GLY A 228 -1.59 -20.33 -31.72
N VAL A 229 -2.33 -19.58 -30.92
CA VAL A 229 -1.89 -18.26 -30.45
C VAL A 229 -0.74 -18.41 -29.45
N ASP A 230 0.33 -17.63 -29.64
CA ASP A 230 1.45 -17.58 -28.68
C ASP A 230 0.97 -16.94 -27.37
N SER A 231 0.74 -17.77 -26.38
CA SER A 231 0.24 -17.37 -25.07
C SER A 231 1.15 -17.88 -23.94
N ARG A 232 1.08 -17.24 -22.78
CA ARG A 232 1.77 -17.70 -21.56
C ARG A 232 0.77 -17.83 -20.43
N GLU A 233 0.98 -18.82 -19.60
CA GLU A 233 0.32 -18.95 -18.31
C GLU A 233 1.10 -18.14 -17.28
N VAL A 234 0.37 -17.26 -16.58
CA VAL A 234 0.92 -16.34 -15.57
C VAL A 234 0.28 -16.51 -14.21
N SER A 235 -0.44 -17.60 -14.00
CA SER A 235 -1.01 -17.98 -12.71
C SER A 235 0.04 -18.61 -11.79
N ASN A 236 -0.10 -18.38 -10.49
CA ASN A 236 0.62 -19.13 -9.47
C ASN A 236 -0.10 -20.47 -9.25
N PRO A 237 0.47 -21.63 -9.63
CA PRO A 237 -0.23 -22.90 -9.61
C PRO A 237 -0.58 -23.39 -8.20
N ASP A 238 0.17 -22.94 -7.18
CA ASP A 238 -0.06 -23.36 -5.78
C ASP A 238 -1.24 -22.63 -5.12
N LYS A 239 -1.66 -21.49 -5.68
CA LYS A 239 -2.65 -20.59 -5.06
C LYS A 239 -3.89 -20.35 -5.92
N SER A 240 -3.82 -20.63 -7.21
CA SER A 240 -4.90 -20.35 -8.17
C SER A 240 -5.90 -21.49 -8.27
N ASP A 241 -7.18 -21.16 -8.43
CA ASP A 241 -8.25 -22.11 -8.73
C ASP A 241 -8.34 -22.41 -10.23
N CYS A 242 -7.89 -21.46 -11.05
CA CYS A 242 -7.89 -21.54 -12.50
C CYS A 242 -6.70 -20.76 -13.08
N ASP A 243 -6.37 -21.09 -14.34
CA ASP A 243 -5.26 -20.46 -15.04
C ASP A 243 -5.53 -19.01 -15.37
N ILE A 244 -4.45 -18.21 -15.43
CA ILE A 244 -4.44 -16.90 -16.06
C ILE A 244 -3.57 -17.00 -17.30
N LYS A 245 -4.12 -16.78 -18.47
CA LYS A 245 -3.40 -16.79 -19.75
C LYS A 245 -3.27 -15.39 -20.31
N ILE A 246 -2.09 -15.03 -20.80
CA ILE A 246 -1.84 -13.77 -21.49
C ILE A 246 -1.37 -14.03 -22.92
N TRP A 247 -1.74 -13.13 -23.85
CA TRP A 247 -1.24 -13.13 -25.23
C TRP A 247 -1.32 -11.71 -25.82
N TYR A 248 -0.52 -11.45 -26.81
CA TYR A 248 -0.50 -10.18 -27.50
C TYR A 248 -1.15 -10.27 -28.86
N GLN A 249 -2.05 -9.34 -29.18
CA GLN A 249 -2.70 -9.20 -30.48
C GLN A 249 -2.15 -7.99 -31.20
N ALA A 250 -1.41 -8.23 -32.29
CA ALA A 250 -0.63 -7.20 -32.95
C ALA A 250 -1.46 -6.19 -33.76
N ASP A 251 -2.61 -6.58 -34.31
CA ASP A 251 -3.52 -5.72 -35.06
C ASP A 251 -4.21 -4.65 -34.19
N THR A 252 -4.51 -5.00 -32.93
CA THR A 252 -5.09 -4.10 -31.95
C THR A 252 -4.07 -3.50 -30.98
N PHE A 253 -2.82 -3.93 -31.00
CA PHE A 253 -1.77 -3.58 -30.03
C PHE A 253 -2.17 -3.88 -28.58
N THR A 254 -3.00 -4.92 -28.38
CA THR A 254 -3.57 -5.24 -27.07
C THR A 254 -2.88 -6.47 -26.47
N LEU A 255 -2.44 -6.34 -25.23
CA LEU A 255 -2.09 -7.47 -24.37
C LEU A 255 -3.38 -7.91 -23.67
N TYR A 256 -3.88 -9.06 -24.05
CA TYR A 256 -5.05 -9.66 -23.41
C TYR A 256 -4.65 -10.56 -22.26
N TYR A 257 -5.53 -10.64 -21.27
CA TYR A 257 -5.53 -11.71 -20.27
C TYR A 257 -6.89 -12.38 -20.24
N TYR A 258 -6.89 -13.66 -19.91
CA TYR A 258 -8.10 -14.47 -19.71
C TYR A 258 -7.96 -15.34 -18.49
N THR A 259 -9.00 -15.43 -17.70
CA THR A 259 -9.18 -16.38 -16.61
C THR A 259 -10.67 -16.59 -16.36
N GLU A 260 -11.04 -17.76 -15.82
CA GLU A 260 -12.37 -18.06 -15.32
C GLU A 260 -12.59 -17.50 -13.90
N ALA A 261 -11.53 -17.02 -13.26
CA ALA A 261 -11.62 -16.44 -11.92
C ALA A 261 -12.49 -15.18 -11.88
N ASP A 262 -13.28 -15.08 -10.82
CA ASP A 262 -14.04 -13.89 -10.48
C ASP A 262 -13.12 -12.78 -9.98
N LYS A 263 -12.02 -13.17 -9.28
CA LYS A 263 -11.01 -12.27 -8.74
C LYS A 263 -9.60 -12.71 -9.10
N ILE A 264 -8.76 -11.73 -9.43
CA ILE A 264 -7.34 -11.93 -9.70
C ILE A 264 -6.54 -11.23 -8.59
N TYR A 265 -5.71 -11.98 -7.89
CA TYR A 265 -4.83 -11.44 -6.87
C TYR A 265 -3.43 -11.21 -7.42
N PHE A 266 -2.86 -10.05 -7.11
CA PHE A 266 -1.44 -9.83 -7.29
C PHE A 266 -0.62 -10.69 -6.31
N HIS A 267 0.58 -11.07 -6.74
CA HIS A 267 1.52 -11.78 -5.90
C HIS A 267 1.99 -10.93 -4.71
N GLU A 268 2.46 -11.56 -3.65
CA GLU A 268 3.06 -10.88 -2.50
C GLU A 268 4.21 -9.96 -2.91
N ASP A 269 5.07 -10.41 -3.82
CA ASP A 269 6.04 -9.59 -4.54
C ASP A 269 5.54 -9.32 -5.96
N SER A 270 4.98 -8.14 -6.17
CA SER A 270 4.52 -7.63 -7.47
C SER A 270 5.43 -6.54 -8.02
N SER A 271 6.67 -6.49 -7.50
CA SER A 271 7.67 -5.54 -7.99
C SER A 271 7.85 -5.68 -9.49
N ARG A 272 7.90 -4.54 -10.18
CA ARG A 272 8.16 -4.43 -11.63
C ARG A 272 7.12 -5.06 -12.55
N ALA A 273 5.93 -5.47 -12.07
CA ALA A 273 4.95 -6.21 -12.86
C ALA A 273 4.64 -5.56 -14.23
N PHE A 274 4.48 -4.25 -14.29
CA PHE A 274 4.24 -3.50 -15.53
C PHE A 274 5.42 -2.62 -15.95
N LYS A 275 6.59 -2.79 -15.34
CA LYS A 275 7.75 -1.91 -15.58
C LYS A 275 8.17 -1.88 -17.04
N ASN A 276 8.37 -0.64 -17.54
CA ASN A 276 8.86 -0.36 -18.90
C ASN A 276 7.98 -0.90 -20.04
N LEU A 277 6.66 -1.00 -19.82
CA LEU A 277 5.71 -1.15 -20.92
C LEU A 277 5.46 0.23 -21.53
N SER A 278 6.49 0.81 -22.13
CA SER A 278 6.54 2.23 -22.53
C SER A 278 5.52 2.63 -23.62
N GLY A 279 4.99 1.65 -24.33
CA GLY A 279 3.90 1.85 -25.33
C GLY A 279 2.51 1.97 -24.72
N LEU A 280 2.33 1.49 -23.47
CA LEU A 280 1.02 1.37 -22.82
C LEU A 280 0.35 2.75 -22.67
N GLN A 281 -0.91 2.83 -23.07
CA GLN A 281 -1.74 4.04 -22.98
C GLN A 281 -2.92 3.85 -22.04
N VAL A 282 -3.46 2.62 -21.97
CA VAL A 282 -4.60 2.24 -21.13
C VAL A 282 -4.23 1.04 -20.25
N LEU A 283 -4.31 1.23 -18.95
CA LEU A 283 -4.11 0.20 -17.94
C LEU A 283 -5.38 0.10 -17.10
N ASN A 284 -6.12 -1.00 -17.25
CA ASN A 284 -7.30 -1.29 -16.44
C ASN A 284 -6.97 -2.40 -15.43
N LEU A 285 -7.11 -2.11 -14.14
CA LEU A 285 -6.80 -3.01 -13.04
C LEU A 285 -8.03 -3.36 -12.19
N ASN A 286 -9.25 -3.10 -12.68
CA ASN A 286 -10.48 -3.27 -11.89
C ASN A 286 -10.72 -4.72 -11.43
N ASP A 287 -10.22 -5.71 -12.16
CA ASP A 287 -10.35 -7.14 -11.82
C ASP A 287 -9.27 -7.61 -10.83
N PHE A 288 -8.32 -6.75 -10.48
CA PHE A 288 -7.15 -7.12 -9.70
C PHE A 288 -7.25 -6.63 -8.26
N ASP A 289 -6.87 -7.49 -7.33
CA ASP A 289 -6.82 -7.22 -5.90
C ASP A 289 -5.37 -7.36 -5.38
N ALA A 290 -4.88 -6.34 -4.69
CA ALA A 290 -3.53 -6.29 -4.15
C ALA A 290 -3.49 -6.46 -2.62
N SER A 291 -4.55 -7.00 -2.00
CA SER A 291 -4.65 -7.14 -0.54
C SER A 291 -3.54 -7.99 0.09
N TYR A 292 -2.94 -8.91 -0.66
CA TYR A 292 -1.82 -9.74 -0.22
C TYR A 292 -0.44 -9.18 -0.60
N THR A 293 -0.39 -8.13 -1.42
CA THR A 293 0.87 -7.59 -1.95
C THR A 293 1.61 -6.80 -0.87
N LYS A 294 2.88 -7.13 -0.66
CA LYS A 294 3.79 -6.43 0.25
C LYS A 294 4.77 -5.54 -0.48
N ASN A 295 5.25 -5.98 -1.64
CA ASN A 295 6.26 -5.28 -2.42
C ASN A 295 5.71 -4.84 -3.78
N MET A 296 5.61 -3.52 -3.98
CA MET A 296 5.22 -2.88 -5.24
C MET A 296 6.35 -2.02 -5.85
N THR A 297 7.60 -2.33 -5.52
CA THR A 297 8.75 -1.58 -6.04
C THR A 297 8.69 -1.51 -7.57
N GLU A 298 8.71 -0.29 -8.12
CA GLU A 298 8.71 -0.01 -9.56
C GLU A 298 7.55 -0.68 -10.35
N MET A 299 6.44 -1.04 -9.69
CA MET A 299 5.36 -1.84 -10.30
C MET A 299 4.80 -1.20 -11.57
N PHE A 300 4.60 0.11 -11.57
CA PHE A 300 4.06 0.91 -12.68
C PHE A 300 5.11 1.88 -13.25
N SER A 301 6.40 1.62 -13.07
CA SER A 301 7.47 2.50 -13.49
C SER A 301 7.71 2.41 -15.01
N GLY A 302 7.98 3.56 -15.65
CA GLY A 302 8.32 3.62 -17.07
C GLY A 302 7.15 3.38 -18.03
N LEU A 303 5.92 3.68 -17.59
CA LEU A 303 4.71 3.71 -18.43
C LEU A 303 4.64 5.08 -19.13
N GLU A 304 5.52 5.31 -20.07
CA GLU A 304 5.78 6.65 -20.65
C GLU A 304 4.58 7.29 -21.37
N LYS A 305 3.55 6.50 -21.74
CA LYS A 305 2.39 7.00 -22.51
C LYS A 305 1.06 6.91 -21.75
N VAL A 306 1.06 6.43 -20.51
CA VAL A 306 -0.14 6.40 -19.67
C VAL A 306 -0.41 7.80 -19.11
N TYR A 307 -1.60 8.35 -19.36
CA TYR A 307 -2.01 9.66 -18.85
C TYR A 307 -2.58 9.61 -17.43
N ASN A 308 -3.27 8.54 -17.10
CA ASN A 308 -3.88 8.32 -15.79
C ASN A 308 -3.70 6.86 -15.35
N ILE A 309 -3.25 6.66 -14.13
CA ILE A 309 -3.17 5.34 -13.49
C ILE A 309 -4.23 5.31 -12.41
N ASP A 310 -5.32 4.59 -12.68
CA ASP A 310 -6.38 4.40 -11.70
C ASP A 310 -6.07 3.19 -10.82
N THR A 311 -5.87 3.45 -9.54
CA THR A 311 -5.55 2.45 -8.52
C THR A 311 -6.70 2.23 -7.53
N SER A 312 -7.85 2.86 -7.74
CA SER A 312 -8.97 2.89 -6.78
C SER A 312 -9.51 1.49 -6.42
N GLY A 313 -9.39 0.53 -7.36
CA GLY A 313 -9.83 -0.86 -7.16
C GLY A 313 -8.79 -1.80 -6.55
N LEU A 314 -7.52 -1.39 -6.37
CA LEU A 314 -6.41 -2.30 -6.04
C LEU A 314 -6.46 -2.89 -4.62
N ASN A 315 -7.17 -2.28 -3.66
CA ASN A 315 -7.28 -2.77 -2.28
C ASN A 315 -5.92 -3.09 -1.62
N ALA A 316 -4.91 -2.24 -1.82
CA ALA A 316 -3.54 -2.47 -1.39
C ALA A 316 -3.35 -2.22 0.12
N LYS A 317 -3.73 -3.17 0.98
CA LYS A 317 -3.72 -3.03 2.45
C LYS A 317 -2.41 -3.45 3.12
N SER A 318 -1.63 -4.32 2.48
CA SER A 318 -0.49 -4.99 3.10
C SER A 318 0.86 -4.47 2.62
N VAL A 319 0.86 -3.42 1.79
CA VAL A 319 2.08 -2.92 1.14
C VAL A 319 3.03 -2.29 2.16
N THR A 320 4.29 -2.71 2.10
CA THR A 320 5.39 -2.19 2.93
C THR A 320 6.45 -1.43 2.12
N ASN A 321 6.56 -1.71 0.82
CA ASN A 321 7.53 -1.08 -0.07
C ASN A 321 6.85 -0.59 -1.36
N MET A 322 6.94 0.72 -1.60
CA MET A 322 6.42 1.42 -2.79
C MET A 322 7.52 2.19 -3.53
N ALA A 323 8.80 1.79 -3.36
CA ALA A 323 9.92 2.48 -4.01
C ALA A 323 9.73 2.55 -5.53
N GLY A 324 9.77 3.76 -6.08
CA GLY A 324 9.66 4.01 -7.52
C GLY A 324 8.37 3.55 -8.18
N ILE A 325 7.29 3.28 -7.42
CA ILE A 325 6.07 2.65 -7.95
C ILE A 325 5.54 3.33 -9.21
N PHE A 326 5.60 4.66 -9.30
CA PHE A 326 5.17 5.46 -10.45
C PHE A 326 6.33 6.15 -11.18
N GLY A 327 7.58 5.80 -10.85
CA GLY A 327 8.75 6.47 -11.40
C GLY A 327 8.80 6.44 -12.93
N TYR A 328 9.31 7.51 -13.55
CA TYR A 328 9.53 7.64 -15.00
C TYR A 328 8.26 7.57 -15.86
N ASN A 329 7.09 7.86 -15.30
CA ASN A 329 5.83 7.99 -16.04
C ASN A 329 5.72 9.40 -16.62
N ALA A 330 6.41 9.62 -17.74
CA ALA A 330 6.67 10.94 -18.29
C ALA A 330 5.41 11.71 -18.70
N ARG A 331 4.31 11.04 -19.05
CA ARG A 331 3.05 11.66 -19.48
C ARG A 331 1.92 11.64 -18.47
N THR A 332 2.11 11.00 -17.33
CA THR A 332 1.09 10.97 -16.27
C THR A 332 0.96 12.35 -15.64
N SER A 333 -0.21 12.95 -15.74
CA SER A 333 -0.47 14.31 -15.25
C SER A 333 -1.06 14.37 -13.86
N HIS A 334 -1.75 13.31 -13.44
CA HIS A 334 -2.40 13.21 -12.13
C HIS A 334 -2.28 11.78 -11.58
N ILE A 335 -2.01 11.67 -10.28
CA ILE A 335 -1.98 10.39 -9.55
C ILE A 335 -2.78 10.55 -8.26
N SER A 336 -3.63 9.56 -7.96
CA SER A 336 -4.40 9.49 -6.73
C SER A 336 -4.02 8.24 -5.93
N PHE A 337 -4.03 8.34 -4.60
CA PHE A 337 -3.81 7.22 -3.68
C PHE A 337 -5.12 6.55 -3.22
N ASN A 338 -6.23 6.80 -3.90
CA ASN A 338 -7.46 6.05 -3.65
C ASN A 338 -7.21 4.56 -3.88
N GLY A 339 -7.61 3.73 -2.91
CA GLY A 339 -7.38 2.28 -2.95
C GLY A 339 -6.08 1.80 -2.28
N PHE A 340 -5.15 2.71 -1.91
CA PHE A 340 -3.99 2.35 -1.12
C PHE A 340 -4.20 2.61 0.38
N ASN A 341 -3.84 1.65 1.21
CA ASN A 341 -3.51 1.89 2.60
C ASN A 341 -1.98 1.92 2.75
N THR A 342 -1.42 3.10 2.99
CA THR A 342 0.04 3.29 3.11
C THR A 342 0.54 3.21 4.56
N GLU A 343 -0.31 2.79 5.50
CA GLU A 343 0.02 2.71 6.93
C GLU A 343 1.28 1.88 7.24
N ASN A 344 1.50 0.80 6.48
CA ASN A 344 2.63 -0.10 6.68
C ASN A 344 3.84 0.19 5.78
N VAL A 345 3.76 1.23 4.94
CA VAL A 345 4.83 1.55 3.99
C VAL A 345 6.01 2.17 4.73
N THR A 346 7.20 1.60 4.50
CA THR A 346 8.46 2.07 5.06
C THR A 346 9.37 2.74 4.03
N ASP A 347 9.20 2.43 2.75
CA ASP A 347 10.01 2.97 1.66
C ASP A 347 9.12 3.61 0.58
N MET A 348 9.22 4.94 0.44
CA MET A 348 8.59 5.75 -0.60
C MET A 348 9.64 6.43 -1.50
N SER A 349 10.86 5.90 -1.53
CA SER A 349 11.92 6.46 -2.37
C SER A 349 11.53 6.42 -3.85
N ARG A 350 11.94 7.45 -4.62
CA ARG A 350 11.77 7.54 -6.08
C ARG A 350 10.33 7.44 -6.58
N MET A 351 9.32 7.56 -5.70
CA MET A 351 7.91 7.25 -6.01
C MET A 351 7.41 7.97 -7.27
N PHE A 352 7.78 9.22 -7.49
CA PHE A 352 7.43 10.05 -8.64
C PHE A 352 8.67 10.53 -9.41
N GLU A 353 9.81 9.88 -9.24
CA GLU A 353 11.04 10.28 -9.95
C GLU A 353 10.82 10.25 -11.46
N GLY A 354 11.13 11.37 -12.13
CA GLY A 354 11.03 11.46 -13.58
C GLY A 354 9.61 11.55 -14.16
N CYS A 355 8.59 11.78 -13.34
CA CYS A 355 7.22 12.08 -13.79
C CYS A 355 7.15 13.53 -14.31
N THR A 356 7.67 13.77 -15.51
CA THR A 356 7.93 15.12 -16.03
C THR A 356 6.66 15.93 -16.32
N ASP A 357 5.56 15.28 -16.68
CA ASP A 357 4.26 15.92 -16.96
C ASP A 357 3.31 15.97 -15.75
N LEU A 358 3.74 15.45 -14.60
CA LEU A 358 2.95 15.45 -13.38
C LEU A 358 2.67 16.89 -12.94
N THR A 359 1.39 17.25 -12.80
CA THR A 359 0.94 18.58 -12.37
C THR A 359 0.29 18.57 -11.00
N SER A 360 -0.25 17.43 -10.57
CA SER A 360 -0.86 17.28 -9.25
C SER A 360 -0.79 15.84 -8.75
N VAL A 361 -0.74 15.69 -7.41
CA VAL A 361 -0.88 14.41 -6.70
C VAL A 361 -1.87 14.60 -5.58
N ASP A 362 -2.85 13.68 -5.49
CA ASP A 362 -3.78 13.67 -4.37
C ASP A 362 -3.25 12.81 -3.22
N PHE A 363 -2.80 13.47 -2.15
CA PHE A 363 -2.31 12.85 -0.92
C PHE A 363 -3.35 12.79 0.20
N SER A 364 -4.63 12.98 -0.08
CA SER A 364 -5.69 13.03 0.96
C SER A 364 -5.74 11.76 1.81
N ASN A 365 -5.43 10.61 1.24
CA ASN A 365 -5.47 9.29 1.88
C ASN A 365 -4.08 8.71 2.21
N ILE A 366 -3.01 9.52 2.12
CA ILE A 366 -1.65 9.02 2.42
C ILE A 366 -1.42 8.96 3.94
N ASN A 367 -0.75 7.91 4.39
CA ASN A 367 -0.22 7.76 5.75
C ASN A 367 1.29 7.46 5.64
N THR A 368 2.12 8.37 6.14
CA THR A 368 3.58 8.25 6.05
C THR A 368 4.26 7.99 7.39
N LYS A 369 3.48 7.69 8.44
CA LYS A 369 3.97 7.52 9.81
C LYS A 369 5.14 6.53 9.94
N ASN A 370 5.14 5.45 9.16
CA ASN A 370 6.16 4.41 9.22
C ASN A 370 7.25 4.56 8.16
N VAL A 371 7.20 5.62 7.34
CA VAL A 371 8.18 5.83 6.27
C VAL A 371 9.52 6.25 6.84
N THR A 372 10.58 5.56 6.42
CA THR A 372 11.96 5.81 6.84
C THR A 372 12.79 6.50 5.77
N THR A 373 12.41 6.36 4.49
CA THR A 373 13.10 7.01 3.37
C THR A 373 12.14 7.62 2.36
N MET A 374 12.43 8.88 1.98
CA MET A 374 11.76 9.64 0.93
C MET A 374 12.77 10.11 -0.14
N ARG A 375 13.88 9.39 -0.25
CA ARG A 375 14.97 9.68 -1.18
C ARG A 375 14.45 9.81 -2.62
N TYR A 376 14.76 10.93 -3.29
CA TYR A 376 14.35 11.22 -4.66
C TYR A 376 12.85 11.16 -4.94
N MET A 377 11.99 11.27 -3.93
CA MET A 377 10.55 11.01 -4.08
C MET A 377 9.91 11.79 -5.23
N PHE A 378 10.29 13.06 -5.43
CA PHE A 378 9.76 13.92 -6.50
C PHE A 378 10.83 14.37 -7.49
N ARG A 379 12.01 13.75 -7.47
CA ARG A 379 13.10 14.15 -8.35
C ARG A 379 12.66 14.22 -9.82
N ARG A 380 12.95 15.35 -10.50
CA ARG A 380 12.59 15.59 -11.91
C ARG A 380 11.10 15.57 -12.22
N ALA A 381 10.20 15.79 -11.26
CA ALA A 381 8.81 16.12 -11.53
C ALA A 381 8.72 17.60 -11.97
N THR A 382 9.14 17.88 -13.21
CA THR A 382 9.51 19.22 -13.69
C THR A 382 8.34 20.16 -13.91
N LYS A 383 7.09 19.65 -14.08
CA LYS A 383 5.87 20.46 -14.23
C LYS A 383 5.08 20.60 -12.92
N LEU A 384 5.45 19.91 -11.85
CA LEU A 384 4.75 20.02 -10.57
C LEU A 384 5.12 21.35 -9.89
N GLY A 385 4.25 22.35 -10.03
CA GLY A 385 4.49 23.73 -9.58
C GLY A 385 4.21 23.95 -8.09
N ALA A 386 3.17 23.30 -7.56
CA ALA A 386 2.84 23.33 -6.15
C ALA A 386 2.60 21.92 -5.62
N ILE A 387 2.96 21.66 -4.37
CA ILE A 387 2.76 20.37 -3.73
C ILE A 387 2.19 20.54 -2.32
N ILE A 388 1.20 19.71 -1.96
CA ILE A 388 0.53 19.75 -0.66
C ILE A 388 0.96 18.52 0.14
N LEU A 389 1.73 18.73 1.21
CA LEU A 389 2.30 17.69 2.07
C LEU A 389 1.77 17.76 3.52
N GLU A 390 0.61 18.37 3.73
CA GLU A 390 0.04 18.59 5.07
C GLU A 390 -0.25 17.30 5.86
N LYS A 391 -0.44 16.17 5.15
CA LYS A 391 -0.69 14.86 5.73
C LYS A 391 0.57 14.04 5.99
N PHE A 392 1.75 14.58 5.61
CA PHE A 392 3.01 13.86 5.76
C PHE A 392 3.47 13.89 7.22
N ASP A 393 3.56 12.73 7.85
CA ASP A 393 4.27 12.51 9.09
C ASP A 393 5.70 12.06 8.75
N THR A 394 6.69 12.90 9.03
CA THR A 394 8.10 12.63 8.72
C THR A 394 8.91 12.22 9.96
N SER A 395 8.24 11.94 11.08
CA SER A 395 8.89 11.68 12.38
C SER A 395 9.80 10.43 12.40
N ASN A 396 9.65 9.54 11.43
CA ASN A 396 10.49 8.35 11.28
C ASN A 396 11.45 8.41 10.09
N VAL A 397 11.42 9.50 9.31
CA VAL A 397 12.27 9.63 8.12
C VAL A 397 13.72 9.87 8.52
N VAL A 398 14.62 9.08 7.93
CA VAL A 398 16.07 9.15 8.12
C VAL A 398 16.77 9.72 6.88
N ASP A 399 16.25 9.44 5.67
CA ASP A 399 16.87 9.85 4.41
C ASP A 399 15.90 10.66 3.54
N MET A 400 16.25 11.93 3.29
CA MET A 400 15.55 12.87 2.39
C MET A 400 16.43 13.27 1.19
N TYR A 401 17.43 12.45 0.83
CA TYR A 401 18.35 12.74 -0.26
C TYR A 401 17.63 13.08 -1.57
N GLY A 402 17.86 14.29 -2.08
CA GLY A 402 17.32 14.76 -3.35
C GLY A 402 15.80 14.75 -3.46
N MET A 403 15.06 14.79 -2.35
CA MET A 403 13.60 14.60 -2.34
C MET A 403 12.87 15.47 -3.36
N PHE A 404 13.26 16.73 -3.51
CA PHE A 404 12.67 17.69 -4.46
C PHE A 404 13.62 18.07 -5.60
N SER A 405 14.72 17.35 -5.80
CA SER A 405 15.76 17.79 -6.73
C SER A 405 15.27 17.87 -8.18
N ASN A 406 15.69 18.94 -8.89
CA ASN A 406 15.32 19.22 -10.27
C ASN A 406 13.81 19.41 -10.51
N MET A 407 13.05 19.85 -9.51
CA MET A 407 11.65 20.30 -9.69
C MET A 407 11.65 21.75 -10.16
N THR A 408 11.88 21.95 -11.45
CA THR A 408 12.15 23.29 -12.00
C THR A 408 10.96 24.24 -11.98
N ALA A 409 9.72 23.73 -12.00
CA ALA A 409 8.51 24.55 -11.87
C ALA A 409 8.07 24.78 -10.42
N LEU A 410 8.65 24.06 -9.45
CA LEU A 410 8.21 24.12 -8.06
C LEU A 410 8.38 25.52 -7.47
N HIS A 411 7.27 26.14 -7.11
CA HIS A 411 7.25 27.48 -6.49
C HIS A 411 6.59 27.50 -5.11
N GLN A 412 5.89 26.40 -4.72
CA GLN A 412 5.23 26.31 -3.41
C GLN A 412 5.23 24.88 -2.86
N ILE A 413 5.57 24.73 -1.58
CA ILE A 413 5.44 23.51 -0.80
C ILE A 413 4.57 23.80 0.41
N VAL A 414 3.32 23.32 0.40
CA VAL A 414 2.40 23.49 1.54
C VAL A 414 2.63 22.34 2.52
N GLY A 415 2.76 22.66 3.81
CA GLY A 415 2.98 21.66 4.86
C GLY A 415 4.47 21.39 5.20
N LEU A 416 5.42 22.05 4.52
CA LEU A 416 6.85 21.89 4.84
C LEU A 416 7.17 22.26 6.30
N ASN A 417 6.45 23.23 6.85
CA ASN A 417 6.55 23.65 8.24
C ASN A 417 6.05 22.61 9.27
N LYS A 418 5.48 21.50 8.81
CA LYS A 418 5.06 20.36 9.67
C LYS A 418 6.08 19.22 9.68
N PHE A 419 7.13 19.32 8.86
CA PHE A 419 8.15 18.28 8.81
C PHE A 419 8.89 18.16 10.14
N ASN A 420 8.90 16.95 10.69
CA ASN A 420 9.78 16.57 11.78
C ASN A 420 11.07 16.00 11.18
N THR A 421 12.21 16.65 11.47
CA THR A 421 13.51 16.27 10.91
C THR A 421 14.50 15.77 11.98
N GLU A 422 14.01 15.48 13.18
CA GLU A 422 14.88 15.08 14.31
C GLU A 422 15.67 13.77 14.07
N LYS A 423 15.15 12.88 13.19
CA LYS A 423 15.83 11.63 12.83
C LYS A 423 16.60 11.68 11.52
N VAL A 424 16.47 12.76 10.77
CA VAL A 424 17.07 12.84 9.43
C VAL A 424 18.58 12.96 9.53
N GLU A 425 19.26 12.05 8.82
CA GLU A 425 20.71 11.99 8.74
C GLU A 425 21.26 12.52 7.40
N ASN A 426 20.42 12.51 6.35
CA ASN A 426 20.83 12.87 5.00
C ASN A 426 19.83 13.78 4.31
N MET A 427 20.27 15.00 3.96
CA MET A 427 19.55 15.99 3.16
C MET A 427 20.36 16.43 1.93
N ASP A 428 21.34 15.62 1.47
CA ASP A 428 22.14 15.94 0.28
C ASP A 428 21.23 16.24 -0.92
N GLY A 429 21.42 17.37 -1.55
CA GLY A 429 20.69 17.80 -2.74
C GLY A 429 19.17 17.90 -2.59
N MET A 430 18.62 18.03 -1.37
CA MET A 430 17.16 17.98 -1.15
C MET A 430 16.38 18.95 -2.04
N PHE A 431 16.90 20.16 -2.26
CA PHE A 431 16.30 21.19 -3.13
C PHE A 431 17.16 21.52 -4.35
N TRP A 432 18.07 20.64 -4.72
CA TRP A 432 18.96 20.86 -5.86
C TRP A 432 18.19 21.26 -7.12
N ASN A 433 18.53 22.42 -7.72
CA ASN A 433 17.93 22.95 -8.94
C ASN A 433 16.40 23.22 -8.87
N CYS A 434 15.86 23.55 -7.69
CA CYS A 434 14.52 24.09 -7.54
C CYS A 434 14.51 25.58 -7.91
N VAL A 435 14.66 25.87 -9.19
CA VAL A 435 14.94 27.22 -9.71
C VAL A 435 13.79 28.22 -9.55
N SER A 436 12.55 27.75 -9.35
CA SER A 436 11.37 28.60 -9.21
C SER A 436 10.97 28.90 -7.75
N LEU A 437 11.61 28.26 -6.75
CA LEU A 437 11.37 28.56 -5.34
C LEU A 437 12.00 29.90 -4.99
N GLY A 438 11.15 30.92 -4.73
CA GLY A 438 11.60 32.28 -4.36
C GLY A 438 11.91 32.45 -2.88
N THR A 439 11.19 31.74 -2.04
CA THR A 439 11.35 31.76 -0.58
C THR A 439 11.31 30.34 -0.04
N LEU A 440 12.10 30.06 1.00
CA LEU A 440 12.13 28.76 1.64
C LEU A 440 12.22 28.95 3.17
N ASP A 441 11.12 28.67 3.85
CA ASP A 441 11.08 28.71 5.31
C ASP A 441 11.30 27.30 5.88
N LEU A 442 12.45 27.10 6.50
CA LEU A 442 12.87 25.88 7.16
C LEU A 442 12.96 26.05 8.68
N SER A 443 12.28 27.06 9.24
CA SER A 443 12.30 27.36 10.68
C SER A 443 11.75 26.24 11.58
N SER A 444 11.01 25.27 11.02
CA SER A 444 10.56 24.08 11.72
C SER A 444 11.61 22.96 11.79
N PHE A 445 12.65 23.01 10.96
CA PHE A 445 13.63 21.93 10.87
C PHE A 445 14.52 21.89 12.11
N ARG A 446 14.58 20.73 12.73
CA ARG A 446 15.49 20.40 13.84
C ARG A 446 16.32 19.23 13.40
N THR A 447 17.65 19.41 13.31
CA THR A 447 18.51 18.46 12.60
C THR A 447 19.65 17.88 13.45
N PRO A 448 19.40 17.41 14.69
CA PRO A 448 20.45 16.97 15.61
C PRO A 448 21.23 15.74 15.13
N LYS A 449 20.71 15.01 14.13
CA LYS A 449 21.36 13.81 13.57
C LYS A 449 21.91 14.03 12.16
N LEU A 450 21.78 15.23 11.59
CA LEU A 450 22.18 15.51 10.22
C LEU A 450 23.70 15.33 10.05
N LYS A 451 24.10 14.54 9.08
CA LYS A 451 25.50 14.23 8.75
C LYS A 451 25.92 14.78 7.39
N ILE A 452 24.98 14.79 6.42
CA ILE A 452 25.24 15.13 5.02
C ILE A 452 24.19 16.15 4.56
N MET A 453 24.66 17.33 4.10
CA MET A 453 23.84 18.36 3.49
C MET A 453 24.50 18.98 2.25
N ARG A 454 25.39 18.22 1.58
CA ARG A 454 26.06 18.64 0.37
C ARG A 454 25.03 19.05 -0.69
N SER A 455 25.29 20.14 -1.41
CA SER A 455 24.46 20.61 -2.53
C SER A 455 22.96 20.80 -2.20
N MET A 456 22.58 20.93 -0.91
CA MET A 456 21.17 20.96 -0.51
C MET A 456 20.38 22.06 -1.22
N PHE A 457 21.03 23.22 -1.46
CA PHE A 457 20.42 24.39 -2.12
C PHE A 457 21.10 24.72 -3.46
N TYR A 458 21.86 23.79 -4.02
CA TYR A 458 22.60 23.98 -5.28
C TYR A 458 21.67 24.43 -6.41
N GLY A 459 22.06 25.51 -7.13
CA GLY A 459 21.36 25.95 -8.34
C GLY A 459 19.95 26.51 -8.09
N MET A 460 19.55 26.86 -6.86
CA MET A 460 18.30 27.52 -6.57
C MET A 460 18.33 28.99 -7.03
N SER A 461 18.38 29.19 -8.33
CA SER A 461 18.60 30.51 -8.92
C SER A 461 17.48 31.52 -8.65
N GLY A 462 16.28 31.07 -8.30
CA GLY A 462 15.13 31.91 -7.91
C GLY A 462 15.12 32.36 -6.45
N LEU A 463 15.91 31.73 -5.58
CA LEU A 463 15.85 31.93 -4.13
C LEU A 463 16.28 33.36 -3.72
N MET A 464 15.39 34.06 -3.03
CA MET A 464 15.60 35.42 -2.53
C MET A 464 15.72 35.49 -1.01
N SER A 465 15.12 34.55 -0.29
CA SER A 465 15.24 34.46 1.16
C SER A 465 15.18 33.00 1.65
N ILE A 466 15.91 32.72 2.73
CA ILE A 466 15.95 31.42 3.40
C ILE A 466 16.14 31.62 4.90
N ASN A 467 15.44 30.82 5.72
CA ASN A 467 15.61 30.82 7.17
C ASN A 467 16.18 29.46 7.62
N LEU A 468 17.40 29.47 8.17
CA LEU A 468 18.13 28.29 8.63
C LEU A 468 18.47 28.36 10.12
N SER A 469 17.87 29.28 10.86
CA SER A 469 18.23 29.61 12.27
C SER A 469 18.09 28.43 13.24
N THR A 470 17.35 27.39 12.85
CA THR A 470 17.04 26.23 13.70
C THR A 470 17.83 24.97 13.34
N PHE A 471 18.67 25.04 12.30
CA PHE A 471 19.51 23.90 11.90
C PHE A 471 20.59 23.63 12.94
N ASP A 472 20.67 22.39 13.41
CA ASP A 472 21.81 21.86 14.14
C ASP A 472 22.76 21.16 13.14
N THR A 473 23.90 21.77 12.88
CA THR A 473 24.90 21.25 11.94
C THR A 473 26.10 20.64 12.64
N SER A 474 26.02 20.41 13.96
CA SER A 474 27.13 19.93 14.80
C SER A 474 27.72 18.58 14.37
N ASN A 475 26.90 17.74 13.69
CA ASN A 475 27.34 16.43 13.17
C ASN A 475 27.66 16.43 11.67
N VAL A 476 27.55 17.58 10.99
CA VAL A 476 27.78 17.66 9.55
C VAL A 476 29.26 17.66 9.26
N THR A 477 29.66 16.79 8.29
CA THR A 477 31.05 16.66 7.83
C THR A 477 31.28 17.24 6.44
N ASN A 478 30.22 17.36 5.62
CA ASN A 478 30.33 17.84 4.24
C ASN A 478 29.30 18.90 3.91
N MET A 479 29.76 20.11 3.62
CA MET A 479 28.96 21.27 3.18
C MET A 479 29.33 21.72 1.77
N SER A 480 29.95 20.83 0.96
CA SER A 480 30.35 21.18 -0.40
C SER A 480 29.17 21.62 -1.25
N SER A 481 29.36 22.68 -2.04
CA SER A 481 28.39 23.23 -2.98
C SER A 481 27.02 23.60 -2.36
N LEU A 482 26.93 23.82 -1.03
CA LEU A 482 25.67 23.96 -0.30
C LEU A 482 24.77 25.07 -0.88
N PHE A 483 25.35 26.25 -1.26
CA PHE A 483 24.64 27.37 -1.87
C PHE A 483 25.18 27.72 -3.26
N GLU A 484 25.93 26.82 -3.89
CA GLU A 484 26.51 27.07 -5.20
C GLU A 484 25.43 27.37 -6.24
N GLY A 485 25.59 28.48 -6.98
CA GLY A 485 24.65 28.88 -8.03
C GLY A 485 23.35 29.53 -7.55
N VAL A 486 23.23 29.87 -6.26
CA VAL A 486 22.09 30.66 -5.74
C VAL A 486 22.24 32.10 -6.19
N SER A 487 21.44 32.50 -7.21
CA SER A 487 21.76 33.70 -7.99
C SER A 487 21.09 34.99 -7.53
N ARG A 488 20.05 34.93 -6.72
CA ARG A 488 19.22 36.10 -6.33
C ARG A 488 19.30 36.45 -4.85
N LEU A 489 19.89 35.61 -4.03
CA LEU A 489 20.06 35.85 -2.59
C LEU A 489 21.06 36.96 -2.37
N THR A 490 20.69 38.00 -1.62
CA THR A 490 21.55 39.18 -1.33
C THR A 490 22.24 39.08 0.01
N GLU A 491 21.63 38.40 0.96
CA GLU A 491 22.17 38.20 2.32
C GLU A 491 21.96 36.74 2.74
N LEU A 492 22.92 36.16 3.44
CA LEU A 492 22.86 34.81 3.94
C LEU A 492 23.37 34.76 5.38
N ASP A 493 22.48 34.42 6.31
CA ASP A 493 22.80 34.26 7.73
C ASP A 493 22.94 32.78 8.10
N LEU A 494 24.17 32.40 8.45
CA LEU A 494 24.55 31.07 8.94
C LEU A 494 25.18 31.18 10.34
N SER A 495 24.85 32.23 11.10
CA SER A 495 25.39 32.46 12.46
C SER A 495 25.02 31.33 13.43
N SER A 496 23.93 30.58 13.16
CA SER A 496 23.52 29.43 13.94
C SER A 496 24.33 28.14 13.65
N PHE A 497 25.08 28.09 12.54
CA PHE A 497 25.77 26.88 12.11
C PHE A 497 26.98 26.58 12.99
N ARG A 498 27.15 25.30 13.32
CA ARG A 498 28.30 24.72 14.00
C ARG A 498 29.09 23.89 13.01
N THR A 499 30.38 24.17 12.86
CA THR A 499 31.22 23.61 11.80
C THR A 499 32.45 22.87 12.32
N GLU A 500 32.50 22.56 13.61
CA GLU A 500 33.64 21.90 14.26
C GLU A 500 33.97 20.52 13.65
N ASN A 501 32.98 19.85 13.03
CA ASN A 501 33.15 18.55 12.41
C ASN A 501 33.24 18.61 10.87
N VAL A 502 33.16 19.79 10.27
CA VAL A 502 33.16 19.93 8.80
C VAL A 502 34.57 19.72 8.25
N GLU A 503 34.68 18.81 7.30
CA GLU A 503 35.95 18.46 6.62
C GLU A 503 36.07 19.15 5.26
N THR A 504 34.94 19.46 4.60
CA THR A 504 34.94 20.13 3.29
C THR A 504 33.84 21.15 3.14
N MET A 505 34.20 22.33 2.63
CA MET A 505 33.34 23.44 2.22
C MET A 505 33.63 23.84 0.76
N GLU A 506 34.09 22.88 -0.06
CA GLU A 506 34.38 23.14 -1.48
C GLU A 506 33.18 23.79 -2.16
N ARG A 507 33.38 24.92 -2.83
CA ARG A 507 32.38 25.67 -3.60
C ARG A 507 31.14 26.07 -2.81
N MET A 508 31.16 26.06 -1.46
CA MET A 508 29.97 26.26 -0.62
C MET A 508 29.20 27.55 -0.96
N PHE A 509 29.89 28.64 -1.30
CA PHE A 509 29.33 29.93 -1.68
C PHE A 509 29.73 30.34 -3.10
N ALA A 510 30.05 29.38 -3.96
CA ALA A 510 30.44 29.67 -5.33
C ALA A 510 29.26 30.11 -6.18
N LEU A 511 29.54 30.91 -7.23
CA LEU A 511 28.55 31.32 -8.24
C LEU A 511 27.30 32.02 -7.65
N MET A 512 27.45 32.81 -6.59
CA MET A 512 26.42 33.66 -5.99
C MET A 512 26.62 35.12 -6.44
N PRO A 513 26.09 35.55 -7.59
CA PRO A 513 26.38 36.87 -8.17
C PRO A 513 25.72 38.03 -7.43
N ALA A 514 24.54 37.82 -6.82
CA ALA A 514 23.81 38.88 -6.11
C ALA A 514 24.20 39.02 -4.63
N ILE A 515 24.91 38.06 -4.06
CA ILE A 515 25.23 38.04 -2.64
C ILE A 515 26.09 39.26 -2.24
N GLN A 516 25.68 39.99 -1.21
CA GLN A 516 26.36 41.15 -0.69
C GLN A 516 26.96 40.90 0.69
N VAL A 517 26.24 40.18 1.54
CA VAL A 517 26.63 39.90 2.91
C VAL A 517 26.49 38.41 3.23
N ILE A 518 27.49 37.86 3.89
CA ILE A 518 27.46 36.51 4.43
C ILE A 518 27.86 36.54 5.90
N HIS A 519 27.00 35.97 6.77
CA HIS A 519 27.24 35.78 8.19
C HIS A 519 27.66 34.32 8.46
N ILE A 520 28.90 34.14 8.87
CA ILE A 520 29.49 32.87 9.30
C ILE A 520 30.12 33.00 10.68
N ASP A 521 29.48 33.80 11.55
CA ASP A 521 30.00 34.32 12.80
C ASP A 521 30.57 33.22 13.72
N ASN A 522 29.91 32.06 13.77
CA ASN A 522 30.25 30.97 14.67
C ASN A 522 30.98 29.80 13.99
N PHE A 523 31.50 29.99 12.76
CA PHE A 523 32.24 28.93 12.09
C PHE A 523 33.56 28.66 12.83
N LYS A 524 33.80 27.38 13.14
CA LYS A 524 35.02 26.82 13.68
C LYS A 524 35.47 25.70 12.78
N THR A 525 36.78 25.69 12.40
CA THR A 525 37.22 24.87 11.30
C THR A 525 38.40 23.93 11.62
N PRO A 526 38.46 23.29 12.81
CA PRO A 526 39.61 22.49 13.24
C PRO A 526 39.87 21.23 12.38
N LYS A 527 38.82 20.75 11.66
CA LYS A 527 38.91 19.55 10.81
C LYS A 527 38.88 19.86 9.32
N LEU A 528 38.85 21.12 8.94
CA LEU A 528 38.67 21.55 7.56
C LEU A 528 39.89 21.24 6.70
N THR A 529 39.72 20.50 5.61
CA THR A 529 40.78 20.08 4.70
C THR A 529 40.64 20.66 3.29
N ASN A 530 39.37 21.00 2.88
CA ASN A 530 39.11 21.46 1.52
C ASN A 530 38.14 22.67 1.52
N VAL A 531 38.62 23.78 0.96
CA VAL A 531 37.88 25.03 0.72
C VAL A 531 38.07 25.51 -0.74
N THR A 532 38.37 24.59 -1.65
CA THR A 532 38.56 24.90 -3.06
C THR A 532 37.37 25.70 -3.59
N GLU A 533 37.66 26.86 -4.20
CA GLU A 533 36.66 27.76 -4.78
C GLU A 533 35.54 28.21 -3.83
N LEU A 534 35.75 28.21 -2.51
CA LEU A 534 34.74 28.46 -1.47
C LEU A 534 33.83 29.66 -1.79
N PHE A 535 34.37 30.78 -2.25
CA PHE A 535 33.66 32.01 -2.63
C PHE A 535 33.85 32.36 -4.13
N SER A 536 34.21 31.39 -4.97
CA SER A 536 34.53 31.64 -6.39
C SER A 536 33.33 32.15 -7.18
N ARG A 537 33.61 33.00 -8.18
CA ARG A 537 32.61 33.43 -9.19
C ARG A 537 32.79 32.74 -10.53
N PHE A 538 33.81 31.94 -10.69
CA PHE A 538 34.08 31.26 -11.95
C PHE A 538 33.52 29.84 -11.95
N ASP A 539 32.90 29.49 -13.07
CA ASP A 539 32.59 28.11 -13.40
C ASP A 539 33.79 27.49 -14.09
N PRO A 540 34.34 26.36 -13.60
CA PRO A 540 35.46 25.69 -14.24
C PRO A 540 35.20 25.25 -15.68
N GLY A 541 33.91 25.03 -16.05
CA GLY A 541 33.49 24.59 -17.38
C GLY A 541 33.26 25.71 -18.38
N VAL A 542 33.31 26.99 -17.97
CA VAL A 542 33.08 28.14 -18.86
C VAL A 542 34.34 28.95 -19.00
N ALA A 543 34.76 29.24 -20.26
CA ALA A 543 35.89 30.14 -20.53
C ALA A 543 35.72 31.47 -19.80
N MET A 544 36.76 31.97 -19.15
CA MET A 544 36.80 33.09 -18.22
C MET A 544 35.95 34.28 -18.64
N GLY A 545 34.69 34.31 -18.21
CA GLY A 545 33.76 35.39 -18.41
C GLY A 545 32.76 35.43 -17.27
N ALA A 546 33.15 36.07 -16.14
CA ALA A 546 32.18 36.32 -15.06
C ALA A 546 31.06 37.22 -15.58
N THR A 547 29.88 36.67 -15.78
CA THR A 547 28.68 37.45 -16.10
C THR A 547 28.18 38.21 -14.86
N GLY A 548 28.09 39.52 -14.95
CA GLY A 548 27.56 40.40 -13.90
C GLY A 548 28.65 41.02 -12.98
N SER A 549 28.26 42.07 -12.23
CA SER A 549 29.12 42.74 -11.27
C SER A 549 29.25 41.94 -9.98
N ASP A 550 30.46 41.84 -9.44
CA ASP A 550 30.67 41.29 -8.09
C ASP A 550 29.95 42.13 -7.05
N GLN A 551 29.12 41.54 -6.20
CA GLN A 551 28.34 42.25 -5.18
C GLN A 551 28.80 41.94 -3.76
N LEU A 552 29.56 40.85 -3.52
CA LEU A 552 29.99 40.44 -2.19
C LEU A 552 30.89 41.51 -1.56
N GLU A 553 30.39 42.17 -0.52
CA GLU A 553 31.07 43.25 0.15
C GLU A 553 31.60 42.82 1.53
N ARG A 554 30.86 42.01 2.27
CA ARG A 554 31.20 41.63 3.64
C ARG A 554 31.00 40.16 3.93
N ILE A 555 31.94 39.60 4.66
CA ILE A 555 31.86 38.27 5.25
C ILE A 555 32.13 38.45 6.74
N TYR A 556 31.08 38.32 7.56
CA TYR A 556 31.20 38.42 9.00
C TYR A 556 31.63 37.10 9.61
N CYS A 557 32.66 37.15 10.48
CA CYS A 557 33.21 35.99 11.17
C CYS A 557 33.89 36.44 12.48
N ASN A 558 33.65 35.69 13.57
CA ASN A 558 34.22 36.00 14.88
C ASN A 558 35.69 35.51 15.02
N GLU A 559 36.05 34.47 14.31
CA GLU A 559 37.34 33.81 14.44
C GLU A 559 37.98 33.59 13.03
N ASP A 560 39.30 33.49 12.98
CA ASP A 560 40.00 33.05 11.79
C ASP A 560 39.71 31.58 11.52
N PHE A 561 39.68 31.18 10.26
CA PHE A 561 39.64 29.75 9.93
C PHE A 561 40.99 29.07 10.31
N ASP A 562 40.91 27.90 10.92
CA ASP A 562 42.06 27.03 11.05
C ASP A 562 42.38 26.44 9.66
N VAL A 563 43.49 26.88 9.11
CA VAL A 563 43.96 26.49 7.76
C VAL A 563 45.09 25.46 7.82
N SER A 564 45.42 24.96 9.00
CA SER A 564 46.57 24.05 9.22
C SER A 564 46.43 22.73 8.42
N ASN A 565 45.24 22.20 8.33
CA ASN A 565 44.93 20.94 7.66
C ASN A 565 44.59 21.10 6.17
N ILE A 566 44.50 22.34 5.67
CA ILE A 566 44.14 22.58 4.26
C ILE A 566 45.38 22.38 3.38
N THR A 567 45.29 21.42 2.44
CA THR A 567 46.34 21.19 1.42
C THR A 567 46.40 22.35 0.43
N PRO A 568 47.54 22.53 -0.31
CA PRO A 568 47.59 23.54 -1.38
C PRO A 568 46.49 23.38 -2.44
N GLN A 569 46.14 22.17 -2.80
CA GLN A 569 45.03 21.85 -3.73
C GLN A 569 43.69 22.17 -3.08
N GLY A 570 43.48 21.78 -1.82
CA GLY A 570 42.25 22.05 -1.04
C GLY A 570 42.06 23.54 -0.73
N GLY A 571 43.06 24.40 -0.91
CA GLY A 571 43.01 25.85 -0.75
C GLY A 571 43.02 26.64 -2.06
N ALA A 572 42.76 26.00 -3.21
CA ALA A 572 42.87 26.63 -4.51
C ALA A 572 41.69 27.57 -4.86
N ARG A 573 42.00 28.71 -5.48
CA ARG A 573 41.01 29.63 -6.10
C ARG A 573 39.88 30.12 -5.21
N ILE A 574 40.05 30.19 -3.89
CA ILE A 574 39.00 30.46 -2.88
C ILE A 574 38.18 31.68 -3.23
N PHE A 575 38.80 32.79 -3.64
CA PHE A 575 38.13 34.05 -3.96
C PHE A 575 38.19 34.39 -5.47
N ALA A 576 38.29 33.40 -6.34
CA ALA A 576 38.44 33.66 -7.78
C ALA A 576 37.31 34.58 -8.31
N GLY A 577 37.70 35.73 -8.89
CA GLY A 577 36.75 36.73 -9.44
C GLY A 577 36.14 37.71 -8.44
N ARG A 578 36.39 37.61 -7.14
CA ARG A 578 35.87 38.57 -6.13
C ARG A 578 36.74 39.84 -6.12
N ARG A 579 36.09 41.00 -6.14
CA ARG A 579 36.78 42.32 -6.23
C ARG A 579 36.28 43.35 -5.23
N LYS A 580 35.13 43.13 -4.59
CA LYS A 580 34.46 44.12 -3.69
C LYS A 580 34.58 43.79 -2.23
N VAL A 581 35.03 42.61 -1.83
CA VAL A 581 35.12 42.21 -0.42
C VAL A 581 35.96 43.23 0.35
N ARG A 582 35.42 43.74 1.46
CA ARG A 582 36.06 44.76 2.31
C ARG A 582 36.44 44.15 3.66
N ASP A 583 37.61 44.50 4.14
CA ASP A 583 37.99 44.38 5.55
C ASP A 583 37.91 45.74 6.24
N HIS A 584 38.41 45.87 7.45
CA HIS A 584 38.44 47.15 8.17
C HIS A 584 39.37 48.23 7.52
N VAL A 585 40.18 47.83 6.59
CA VAL A 585 41.11 48.72 5.87
C VAL A 585 40.52 49.26 4.57
N GLY A 586 39.49 48.61 4.01
CA GLY A 586 38.84 49.00 2.78
C GLY A 586 38.71 47.90 1.73
N PRO A 587 38.35 48.22 0.48
CA PRO A 587 38.15 47.23 -0.57
C PRO A 587 39.39 46.40 -0.85
N GLN A 588 39.25 45.11 -1.00
CA GLN A 588 40.35 44.18 -1.29
C GLN A 588 40.15 43.51 -2.69
N MET A 589 41.20 43.49 -3.49
CA MET A 589 41.22 42.71 -4.74
C MET A 589 41.60 41.27 -4.43
N LEU A 590 40.59 40.40 -4.18
CA LEU A 590 40.81 39.02 -3.79
C LEU A 590 40.83 38.03 -4.95
N THR A 591 41.14 38.47 -6.18
CA THR A 591 40.96 37.70 -7.43
C THR A 591 41.62 36.33 -7.43
N PHE A 592 42.74 36.16 -6.73
CA PHE A 592 43.51 34.90 -6.68
C PHE A 592 44.12 34.66 -5.28
N LYS A 593 43.41 35.07 -4.22
CA LYS A 593 43.92 34.88 -2.86
C LYS A 593 43.76 33.44 -2.41
N ASP A 594 44.75 32.97 -1.68
CA ASP A 594 44.85 31.64 -1.11
C ASP A 594 44.21 31.54 0.29
N LYS A 595 44.32 30.37 0.93
CA LYS A 595 43.80 30.08 2.25
C LYS A 595 44.24 31.04 3.35
N THR A 596 45.36 31.75 3.19
CA THR A 596 45.85 32.70 4.22
C THR A 596 45.00 33.94 4.35
N TRP A 597 44.06 34.20 3.44
CA TRP A 597 43.05 35.28 3.51
C TRP A 597 41.77 34.91 4.23
N LEU A 598 41.59 33.66 4.65
CA LEU A 598 40.47 33.20 5.47
C LEU A 598 40.64 33.65 6.94
N ARG A 599 40.81 34.93 7.14
CA ARG A 599 41.10 35.58 8.44
C ARG A 599 40.46 36.95 8.54
N ILE A 600 40.35 37.46 9.78
CA ILE A 600 39.88 38.79 10.08
C ILE A 600 40.94 39.82 9.71
N GLY A 601 40.56 40.87 8.97
CA GLY A 601 41.43 42.01 8.66
C GLY A 601 41.54 42.98 9.84
N GLU A 602 42.76 43.40 10.18
CA GLU A 602 43.05 44.35 11.25
C GLU A 602 43.64 45.65 10.67
N ARG A 603 43.32 46.82 11.33
CA ARG A 603 43.59 48.16 10.80
C ARG A 603 45.06 48.49 10.49
N SER A 604 46.02 47.82 11.10
CA SER A 604 47.42 48.29 11.04
C SER A 604 48.44 47.27 10.53
N SER A 605 48.18 46.01 10.51
CA SER A 605 49.22 45.00 10.23
C SER A 605 48.77 43.72 9.52
N ARG A 606 47.47 43.45 9.48
CA ARG A 606 46.96 42.14 9.02
C ARG A 606 45.77 42.32 8.06
N ARG A 607 45.95 41.89 6.82
CA ARG A 607 44.86 41.86 5.84
C ARG A 607 44.18 40.48 5.79
N GLY A 608 42.83 40.49 5.70
CA GLY A 608 42.04 39.29 5.59
C GLY A 608 40.74 39.56 4.85
N ALA A 609 39.94 38.50 4.54
CA ALA A 609 38.67 38.61 3.86
C ALA A 609 37.49 38.80 4.85
N PHE A 610 37.69 38.54 6.14
CA PHE A 610 36.63 38.56 7.13
C PHE A 610 36.57 39.90 7.87
N THR A 611 35.36 40.31 8.27
CA THR A 611 35.05 41.45 9.13
C THR A 611 34.48 40.93 10.45
N LYS A 612 34.85 41.51 11.59
CA LYS A 612 34.14 41.24 12.85
C LYS A 612 32.73 41.78 12.75
N PRO A 613 31.73 41.07 13.32
CA PRO A 613 30.34 41.52 13.38
C PRO A 613 30.18 42.87 14.05
#